data_7faae8caeac5e6ace51aa5901dc3a83b
#
_entry.id   7faae8caeac5e6ace51aa5901dc3a83b
#
_cell.length_a   1.000
_cell.length_b   1.000
_cell.length_c   1.000
_cell.angle_alpha   90.00
_cell.angle_beta   90.00
_cell.angle_gamma   90.00
#
_symmetry.space_group_name_H-M   'P 1'
#
loop_
_entity.id
_entity.type
_entity.pdbx_description
1 polymer ?
#
loop_
_entity_poly.entity_id
_entity_poly.type
_entity_poly.pdbx_seq_one_letter_code
_entity_poly.pdbx_strand_id
1 'polypeptide(L)'
;MKEPQELDLRPVYRDGTAPLNVSAVYGANASGKSNVLRALEFLHDAVTDQGGWNRRGRIRLTPFLLDQESARQPTSFAVELDIEGVRYAYGFSATAERVTEEWLHAFPKKKKRVLFERDSERGDGEYYFGPSFASARAEVVKEITPVTGLYISTSAKANNAESQAVHDWFARRLWFADDTESSRSTQRRNTIALLRDEVRRGRVEKLIAAADLGISETRVEDFEIEFREDPDRTEPSTAFRVSHRNGKATVHYRGTRPELPHQLRTLIETESALAFRHRGAAEHDFTLDQESRGTRTWFDISGMVVRALDEGNTLVVDELDTSLHPLLLAQMIKLFQRPDSNPRNAQLIFTTHDASLMGRNRGEELLRRDEIWFTQKNPDTGSTELYPLTDFKPREGLNWEKRYLGGSVGGVPYLSENGFEAAFS
;
A
#
# COMPACT_ATOMS: atom_id res chain seq x y z
N MET A 1 -6.60 -23.27 -32.65
CA MET A 1 -5.82 -23.96 -31.60
C MET A 1 -6.28 -23.35 -30.28
N LYS A 2 -6.70 -24.15 -29.33
CA LYS A 2 -6.97 -23.66 -27.97
C LYS A 2 -5.62 -23.24 -27.39
N GLU A 3 -5.56 -22.03 -26.82
CA GLU A 3 -4.42 -21.63 -26.01
C GLU A 3 -4.15 -22.73 -24.98
N PRO A 4 -2.87 -23.06 -24.71
CA PRO A 4 -2.57 -23.98 -23.62
C PRO A 4 -3.24 -23.40 -22.38
N GLN A 5 -4.07 -24.18 -21.72
CA GLN A 5 -4.56 -23.85 -20.39
C GLN A 5 -3.33 -23.78 -19.49
N GLU A 6 -2.76 -22.60 -19.33
CA GLU A 6 -1.88 -22.35 -18.21
C GLU A 6 -2.64 -22.74 -16.96
N LEU A 7 -2.06 -23.65 -16.19
CA LEU A 7 -2.63 -24.07 -14.92
C LEU A 7 -2.77 -22.80 -14.06
N ASP A 8 -3.98 -22.32 -13.91
CA ASP A 8 -4.25 -21.19 -13.02
C ASP A 8 -4.03 -21.67 -11.57
N LEU A 9 -2.85 -21.39 -11.05
CA LEU A 9 -2.42 -21.79 -9.71
C LEU A 9 -2.97 -20.90 -8.60
N ARG A 10 -3.81 -19.91 -8.95
CA ARG A 10 -4.49 -19.08 -7.95
C ARG A 10 -5.42 -19.93 -7.08
N PRO A 11 -5.50 -19.66 -5.79
CA PRO A 11 -6.45 -20.33 -4.94
C PRO A 11 -7.88 -20.03 -5.41
N VAL A 12 -8.67 -21.06 -5.57
CA VAL A 12 -10.08 -20.90 -5.89
C VAL A 12 -10.87 -20.90 -4.59
N TYR A 13 -11.58 -19.82 -4.31
CA TYR A 13 -12.46 -19.76 -3.15
C TYR A 13 -13.64 -20.70 -3.26
N ARG A 14 -14.37 -20.89 -2.15
CA ARG A 14 -15.53 -21.77 -2.10
C ARG A 14 -16.65 -21.36 -3.06
N ASP A 15 -16.68 -20.11 -3.49
CA ASP A 15 -17.64 -19.62 -4.49
C ASP A 15 -17.14 -19.73 -5.94
N GLY A 16 -15.90 -20.20 -6.16
CA GLY A 16 -15.30 -20.38 -7.47
C GLY A 16 -14.62 -19.12 -8.01
N THR A 17 -14.52 -18.03 -7.23
CA THR A 17 -13.71 -16.87 -7.57
C THR A 17 -12.25 -17.10 -7.16
N ALA A 18 -11.33 -16.45 -7.82
CA ALA A 18 -9.90 -16.47 -7.48
C ALA A 18 -9.41 -15.03 -7.33
N PRO A 19 -8.78 -14.67 -6.18
CA PRO A 19 -8.22 -13.35 -6.01
C PRO A 19 -7.00 -13.19 -6.91
N LEU A 20 -6.73 -11.96 -7.31
CA LEU A 20 -5.49 -11.61 -7.97
C LEU A 20 -4.39 -11.46 -6.91
N ASN A 21 -3.25 -12.12 -7.13
CA ASN A 21 -2.07 -11.93 -6.29
C ASN A 21 -1.32 -10.64 -6.64
N VAL A 22 -1.54 -10.11 -7.84
CA VAL A 22 -0.92 -8.88 -8.32
C VAL A 22 -1.97 -8.02 -9.01
N SER A 23 -1.92 -6.70 -8.78
CA SER A 23 -2.70 -5.71 -9.51
C SER A 23 -1.84 -4.48 -9.75
N ALA A 24 -1.58 -4.18 -11.01
CA ALA A 24 -0.79 -3.04 -11.47
C ALA A 24 -1.72 -1.96 -12.03
N VAL A 25 -1.67 -0.75 -11.47
CA VAL A 25 -2.49 0.39 -11.88
C VAL A 25 -1.64 1.36 -12.69
N TYR A 26 -1.98 1.53 -13.95
CA TYR A 26 -1.34 2.43 -14.90
C TYR A 26 -2.19 3.67 -15.15
N GLY A 27 -1.57 4.71 -15.67
CA GLY A 27 -2.27 5.93 -16.05
C GLY A 27 -1.33 7.13 -16.18
N ALA A 28 -1.78 8.16 -16.84
CA ALA A 28 -1.05 9.41 -16.97
C ALA A 28 -0.83 10.08 -15.60
N ASN A 29 0.07 11.07 -15.55
CA ASN A 29 0.19 11.94 -14.38
C ASN A 29 -1.15 12.63 -14.11
N ALA A 30 -1.55 12.71 -12.85
CA ALA A 30 -2.83 13.27 -12.40
C ALA A 30 -4.09 12.54 -12.94
N SER A 31 -3.97 11.31 -13.47
CA SER A 31 -5.13 10.51 -13.89
C SER A 31 -5.92 9.89 -12.70
N GLY A 32 -5.35 9.91 -11.49
CA GLY A 32 -6.00 9.38 -10.28
C GLY A 32 -5.45 8.06 -9.77
N LYS A 33 -4.30 7.56 -10.26
CA LYS A 33 -3.67 6.33 -9.75
C LYS A 33 -3.54 6.32 -8.22
N SER A 34 -2.88 7.32 -7.66
CA SER A 34 -2.71 7.44 -6.21
C SER A 34 -4.04 7.62 -5.47
N ASN A 35 -5.09 8.19 -6.12
CA ASN A 35 -6.40 8.31 -5.49
C ASN A 35 -7.09 6.95 -5.27
N VAL A 36 -6.84 5.97 -6.16
CA VAL A 36 -7.33 4.59 -5.97
C VAL A 36 -6.71 3.98 -4.71
N LEU A 37 -5.40 4.15 -4.52
CA LEU A 37 -4.71 3.64 -3.32
C LEU A 37 -5.12 4.41 -2.05
N ARG A 38 -5.27 5.73 -2.15
CA ARG A 38 -5.77 6.57 -1.04
C ARG A 38 -7.20 6.23 -0.62
N ALA A 39 -8.04 5.76 -1.55
CA ALA A 39 -9.37 5.27 -1.20
C ALA A 39 -9.30 4.00 -0.34
N LEU A 40 -8.36 3.09 -0.62
CA LEU A 40 -8.11 1.92 0.22
C LEU A 40 -7.52 2.31 1.59
N GLU A 41 -6.60 3.28 1.61
CA GLU A 41 -6.02 3.80 2.85
C GLU A 41 -7.09 4.49 3.72
N PHE A 42 -7.96 5.31 3.10
CA PHE A 42 -9.08 5.94 3.80
C PHE A 42 -10.04 4.90 4.41
N LEU A 43 -10.36 3.84 3.64
CA LEU A 43 -11.18 2.73 4.13
C LEU A 43 -10.53 1.99 5.31
N HIS A 44 -9.22 1.75 5.23
CA HIS A 44 -8.42 1.18 6.32
C HIS A 44 -8.51 2.05 7.58
N ASP A 45 -8.22 3.35 7.46
CA ASP A 45 -8.21 4.28 8.57
C ASP A 45 -9.59 4.43 9.21
N ALA A 46 -10.64 4.46 8.38
CA ALA A 46 -12.01 4.52 8.85
C ALA A 46 -12.39 3.28 9.69
N VAL A 47 -12.11 2.08 9.19
CA VAL A 47 -12.44 0.82 9.87
C VAL A 47 -11.61 0.62 11.13
N THR A 48 -10.32 0.95 11.09
CA THR A 48 -9.42 0.78 12.24
C THR A 48 -9.48 1.94 13.25
N ASP A 49 -10.24 2.99 12.93
CA ASP A 49 -10.34 4.22 13.72
C ASP A 49 -8.98 4.92 13.92
N GLN A 50 -8.11 4.77 12.92
CA GLN A 50 -6.78 5.37 12.85
C GLN A 50 -6.80 6.67 12.02
N GLY A 51 -5.64 7.34 11.90
CA GLY A 51 -5.51 8.54 11.07
C GLY A 51 -6.38 9.72 11.50
N GLY A 52 -7.30 9.50 12.44
CA GLY A 52 -8.29 10.48 12.89
C GLY A 52 -9.28 10.83 11.79
N TRP A 53 -9.75 9.82 11.04
CA TRP A 53 -10.75 9.93 9.99
C TRP A 53 -12.01 10.66 10.49
N ASN A 54 -12.33 10.52 11.77
CA ASN A 54 -13.42 11.18 12.47
C ASN A 54 -12.87 12.02 13.63
N ARG A 55 -12.51 13.27 13.39
CA ARG A 55 -12.04 14.20 14.43
C ARG A 55 -13.04 15.32 14.69
N ARG A 56 -13.25 15.65 15.96
CA ARG A 56 -14.15 16.73 16.40
C ARG A 56 -15.60 16.58 15.88
N GLY A 57 -16.07 15.33 15.73
CA GLY A 57 -17.43 15.06 15.27
C GLY A 57 -17.65 15.29 13.77
N ARG A 58 -16.59 15.35 12.96
CA ARG A 58 -16.67 15.43 11.49
C ARG A 58 -15.76 14.39 10.84
N ILE A 59 -16.26 13.77 9.78
CA ILE A 59 -15.50 12.85 8.95
C ILE A 59 -14.60 13.67 8.04
N ARG A 60 -13.31 13.30 7.95
CA ARG A 60 -12.32 13.96 7.09
C ARG A 60 -12.44 13.48 5.65
N LEU A 61 -13.60 13.66 5.09
CA LEU A 61 -13.88 13.30 3.72
C LEU A 61 -13.51 14.46 2.79
N THR A 62 -12.87 14.15 1.67
CA THR A 62 -12.67 15.10 0.58
C THR A 62 -13.55 14.67 -0.59
N PRO A 63 -14.72 15.30 -0.78
CA PRO A 63 -15.60 14.96 -1.88
C PRO A 63 -15.00 15.38 -3.22
N PHE A 64 -15.58 14.88 -4.31
CA PHE A 64 -15.19 15.32 -5.66
C PHE A 64 -15.60 16.77 -5.87
N LEU A 65 -14.61 17.68 -5.98
CA LEU A 65 -14.83 19.13 -5.95
C LEU A 65 -15.04 19.77 -7.36
N LEU A 66 -14.79 19.02 -8.44
CA LEU A 66 -14.89 19.55 -9.81
C LEU A 66 -16.34 19.60 -10.32
N ASP A 67 -17.26 18.96 -9.61
CA ASP A 67 -18.68 19.01 -9.87
C ASP A 67 -19.45 19.37 -8.58
N GLN A 68 -20.27 20.41 -8.63
CA GLN A 68 -21.01 20.91 -7.45
C GLN A 68 -22.09 19.94 -6.96
N GLU A 69 -22.67 19.14 -7.85
CA GLU A 69 -23.68 18.15 -7.48
C GLU A 69 -23.01 16.97 -6.76
N SER A 70 -21.95 16.41 -7.34
CA SER A 70 -21.15 15.34 -6.72
C SER A 70 -20.54 15.74 -5.39
N ALA A 71 -20.14 17.02 -5.23
CA ALA A 71 -19.58 17.52 -3.97
C ALA A 71 -20.56 17.49 -2.79
N ARG A 72 -21.86 17.41 -3.07
CA ARG A 72 -22.95 17.34 -2.05
C ARG A 72 -23.43 15.92 -1.78
N GLN A 73 -23.07 14.97 -2.64
CA GLN A 73 -23.46 13.57 -2.49
C GLN A 73 -22.56 12.85 -1.48
N PRO A 74 -23.05 11.81 -0.81
CA PRO A 74 -22.21 10.95 0.01
C PRO A 74 -21.11 10.30 -0.86
N THR A 75 -19.91 10.17 -0.31
CA THR A 75 -18.84 9.38 -0.92
C THR A 75 -18.94 7.94 -0.43
N SER A 76 -18.93 6.99 -1.37
CA SER A 76 -19.10 5.57 -1.08
C SER A 76 -17.79 4.80 -1.24
N PHE A 77 -17.55 3.87 -0.34
CA PHE A 77 -16.43 2.94 -0.35
C PHE A 77 -16.95 1.52 -0.20
N ALA A 78 -16.42 0.62 -1.02
CA ALA A 78 -16.79 -0.80 -0.93
C ALA A 78 -15.58 -1.67 -1.24
N VAL A 79 -15.49 -2.83 -0.57
CA VAL A 79 -14.43 -3.80 -0.75
C VAL A 79 -14.97 -5.22 -0.56
N GLU A 80 -14.40 -6.15 -1.32
CA GLU A 80 -14.59 -7.58 -1.08
C GLU A 80 -13.31 -8.17 -0.50
N LEU A 81 -13.46 -8.95 0.56
CA LEU A 81 -12.37 -9.55 1.33
C LEU A 81 -12.54 -11.06 1.37
N ASP A 82 -11.45 -11.80 1.30
CA ASP A 82 -11.44 -13.20 1.74
C ASP A 82 -10.83 -13.28 3.15
N ILE A 83 -11.57 -13.87 4.04
CA ILE A 83 -11.13 -14.16 5.40
C ILE A 83 -11.38 -15.65 5.65
N GLU A 84 -10.31 -16.42 5.74
CA GLU A 84 -10.32 -17.86 5.99
C GLU A 84 -11.21 -18.65 4.99
N GLY A 85 -11.21 -18.25 3.72
CA GLY A 85 -11.98 -18.87 2.64
C GLY A 85 -13.46 -18.49 2.64
N VAL A 86 -13.84 -17.48 3.40
CA VAL A 86 -15.18 -16.86 3.35
C VAL A 86 -15.06 -15.48 2.74
N ARG A 87 -15.81 -15.23 1.66
CA ARG A 87 -15.90 -13.90 1.06
C ARG A 87 -16.81 -13.01 1.90
N TYR A 88 -16.33 -11.82 2.20
CA TYR A 88 -17.09 -10.74 2.81
C TYR A 88 -17.18 -9.56 1.84
N ALA A 89 -18.32 -8.89 1.79
CA ALA A 89 -18.50 -7.60 1.15
C ALA A 89 -18.81 -6.58 2.24
N TYR A 90 -17.93 -5.59 2.38
CA TYR A 90 -18.06 -4.50 3.34
C TYR A 90 -18.03 -3.17 2.61
N GLY A 91 -18.83 -2.22 3.04
CA GLY A 91 -18.78 -0.87 2.53
C GLY A 91 -19.58 0.11 3.38
N PHE A 92 -19.37 1.40 3.09
CA PHE A 92 -20.12 2.48 3.68
C PHE A 92 -20.19 3.69 2.74
N SER A 93 -21.19 4.53 2.95
CA SER A 93 -21.35 5.85 2.35
C SER A 93 -21.36 6.90 3.44
N ALA A 94 -20.70 8.04 3.22
CA ALA A 94 -20.60 9.09 4.22
C ALA A 94 -20.56 10.49 3.61
N THR A 95 -21.07 11.46 4.35
CA THR A 95 -20.80 12.90 4.21
C THR A 95 -19.81 13.35 5.28
N ALA A 96 -19.43 14.59 5.29
CA ALA A 96 -18.58 15.12 6.36
C ALA A 96 -19.27 15.09 7.75
N GLU A 97 -20.60 15.03 7.78
CA GLU A 97 -21.43 15.15 8.98
C GLU A 97 -21.85 13.79 9.55
N ARG A 98 -21.96 12.77 8.70
CA ARG A 98 -22.47 11.45 9.12
C ARG A 98 -22.14 10.33 8.15
N VAL A 99 -22.17 9.10 8.66
CA VAL A 99 -22.31 7.89 7.87
C VAL A 99 -23.75 7.75 7.44
N THR A 100 -24.02 7.70 6.14
CA THR A 100 -25.37 7.57 5.56
C THR A 100 -25.76 6.13 5.36
N GLU A 101 -24.82 5.29 4.95
CA GLU A 101 -25.02 3.85 4.76
C GLU A 101 -23.79 3.08 5.29
N GLU A 102 -24.01 1.86 5.77
CA GLU A 102 -22.95 0.92 6.10
C GLU A 102 -23.49 -0.51 6.02
N TRP A 103 -22.74 -1.42 5.42
CA TRP A 103 -23.18 -2.82 5.29
C TRP A 103 -22.02 -3.80 5.46
N LEU A 104 -22.36 -4.97 5.99
CA LEU A 104 -21.49 -6.14 6.02
C LEU A 104 -22.24 -7.38 5.61
N HIS A 105 -21.79 -8.00 4.52
CA HIS A 105 -22.34 -9.24 4.00
C HIS A 105 -21.28 -10.33 3.99
N ALA A 106 -21.65 -11.56 4.31
CA ALA A 106 -20.79 -12.73 4.20
C ALA A 106 -21.36 -13.73 3.17
N PHE A 107 -20.47 -14.50 2.52
CA PHE A 107 -20.83 -15.48 1.50
C PHE A 107 -20.22 -16.86 1.81
N PRO A 108 -20.65 -17.53 2.90
CA PRO A 108 -20.03 -18.79 3.35
C PRO A 108 -20.24 -19.95 2.38
N LYS A 109 -21.28 -19.92 1.54
CA LYS A 109 -21.64 -20.96 0.55
C LYS A 109 -22.25 -20.34 -0.71
N LYS A 110 -21.61 -19.34 -1.31
CA LYS A 110 -22.11 -18.59 -2.49
C LYS A 110 -23.42 -17.82 -2.26
N LYS A 111 -24.10 -17.98 -1.13
CA LYS A 111 -25.33 -17.23 -0.82
C LYS A 111 -25.00 -16.04 0.08
N LYS A 112 -25.55 -14.89 -0.30
CA LYS A 112 -25.47 -13.67 0.52
C LYS A 112 -26.12 -13.94 1.88
N ARG A 113 -25.37 -13.68 2.94
CA ARG A 113 -25.83 -13.62 4.32
C ARG A 113 -25.60 -12.19 4.79
N VAL A 114 -26.67 -11.47 5.02
CA VAL A 114 -26.60 -10.14 5.62
C VAL A 114 -26.20 -10.31 7.08
N LEU A 115 -25.16 -9.62 7.50
CA LEU A 115 -24.77 -9.51 8.90
C LEU A 115 -25.42 -8.27 9.50
N PHE A 116 -25.14 -7.10 8.96
CA PHE A 116 -25.86 -5.88 9.27
C PHE A 116 -25.94 -4.95 8.05
N GLU A 117 -26.93 -4.10 8.04
CA GLU A 117 -27.10 -2.96 7.14
C GLU A 117 -27.55 -1.74 7.98
N ARG A 118 -26.95 -0.60 7.74
CA ARG A 118 -27.31 0.71 8.27
C ARG A 118 -27.66 1.59 7.09
N ASP A 119 -28.79 2.29 7.18
CA ASP A 119 -29.25 3.24 6.19
C ASP A 119 -29.99 4.36 6.91
N SER A 120 -29.42 5.56 6.90
CA SER A 120 -29.95 6.72 7.60
C SER A 120 -31.25 7.26 7.03
N GLU A 121 -31.65 6.84 5.82
CA GLU A 121 -32.87 7.25 5.14
C GLU A 121 -33.98 6.20 5.25
N ARG A 122 -33.71 5.07 5.87
CA ARG A 122 -34.65 3.95 5.98
C ARG A 122 -35.81 4.27 6.93
N GLY A 123 -37.01 4.26 6.40
CA GLY A 123 -38.21 4.66 7.13
C GLY A 123 -38.66 3.72 8.25
N ASP A 124 -38.24 2.45 8.23
CA ASP A 124 -38.58 1.39 9.20
C ASP A 124 -37.50 1.18 10.29
N GLY A 125 -36.52 2.06 10.35
CA GLY A 125 -35.40 2.05 11.30
C GLY A 125 -34.06 2.03 10.61
N GLU A 126 -33.08 2.75 11.18
CA GLU A 126 -31.77 2.96 10.58
C GLU A 126 -30.96 1.67 10.43
N TYR A 127 -31.19 0.65 11.27
CA TYR A 127 -30.39 -0.59 11.26
C TYR A 127 -31.24 -1.84 10.99
N TYR A 128 -30.67 -2.73 10.21
CA TYR A 128 -31.14 -4.09 10.04
C TYR A 128 -30.02 -5.06 10.45
N PHE A 129 -30.33 -5.99 11.35
CA PHE A 129 -29.44 -7.09 11.72
C PHE A 129 -29.94 -8.40 11.17
N GLY A 130 -29.09 -9.11 10.42
CA GLY A 130 -29.42 -10.43 9.92
C GLY A 130 -29.61 -11.44 11.07
N PRO A 131 -30.39 -12.52 10.87
CA PRO A 131 -30.75 -13.46 11.94
C PRO A 131 -29.57 -14.07 12.70
N SER A 132 -28.42 -14.25 12.04
CA SER A 132 -27.21 -14.79 12.66
C SER A 132 -26.40 -13.75 13.45
N PHE A 133 -26.64 -12.47 13.19
CA PHE A 133 -25.93 -11.35 13.80
C PHE A 133 -26.75 -10.65 14.86
N ALA A 134 -28.09 -10.68 14.72
CA ALA A 134 -29.03 -10.08 15.64
C ALA A 134 -28.84 -10.59 17.09
N SER A 135 -28.67 -9.70 18.04
CA SER A 135 -28.47 -10.01 19.44
C SER A 135 -28.75 -8.77 20.30
N ALA A 136 -29.01 -8.96 21.59
CA ALA A 136 -29.11 -7.83 22.54
C ALA A 136 -27.84 -6.94 22.53
N ARG A 137 -26.67 -7.54 22.32
CA ARG A 137 -25.41 -6.79 22.20
C ARG A 137 -25.39 -5.93 20.94
N ALA A 138 -25.90 -6.43 19.80
CA ALA A 138 -25.95 -5.67 18.56
C ALA A 138 -26.79 -4.39 18.71
N GLU A 139 -27.91 -4.47 19.43
CA GLU A 139 -28.74 -3.29 19.73
C GLU A 139 -28.02 -2.28 20.64
N VAL A 140 -27.34 -2.74 21.69
CA VAL A 140 -26.54 -1.85 22.56
C VAL A 140 -25.43 -1.17 21.76
N VAL A 141 -24.73 -1.89 20.89
CA VAL A 141 -23.66 -1.33 20.04
C VAL A 141 -24.22 -0.25 19.10
N LYS A 142 -25.41 -0.46 18.54
CA LYS A 142 -26.11 0.52 17.72
C LYS A 142 -26.31 1.84 18.48
N GLU A 143 -26.79 1.76 19.73
CA GLU A 143 -27.06 2.95 20.57
C GLU A 143 -25.80 3.76 20.90
N ILE A 144 -24.65 3.09 21.07
CA ILE A 144 -23.38 3.75 21.40
C ILE A 144 -22.54 4.13 20.17
N THR A 145 -22.96 3.74 18.96
CA THR A 145 -22.25 4.09 17.72
C THR A 145 -22.57 5.53 17.33
N PRO A 146 -21.55 6.43 17.30
CA PRO A 146 -21.80 7.82 16.89
C PRO A 146 -22.30 7.91 15.44
N VAL A 147 -23.03 8.98 15.13
CA VAL A 147 -23.51 9.21 13.74
C VAL A 147 -22.38 9.33 12.71
N THR A 148 -21.19 9.75 13.15
CA THR A 148 -19.97 9.84 12.37
C THR A 148 -19.06 8.60 12.55
N GLY A 149 -19.48 7.62 13.35
CA GLY A 149 -18.72 6.38 13.61
C GLY A 149 -19.21 5.24 12.75
N LEU A 150 -18.31 4.33 12.40
CA LEU A 150 -18.66 3.07 11.73
C LEU A 150 -19.14 2.04 12.77
N TYR A 151 -20.24 1.38 12.45
CA TYR A 151 -20.80 0.32 13.28
C TYR A 151 -19.82 -0.87 13.39
N ILE A 152 -19.15 -1.23 12.31
CA ILE A 152 -18.18 -2.32 12.30
C ILE A 152 -17.06 -2.12 13.34
N SER A 153 -16.53 -0.89 13.45
CA SER A 153 -15.45 -0.55 14.39
C SER A 153 -15.92 -0.63 15.83
N THR A 154 -17.12 -0.10 16.11
CA THR A 154 -17.73 -0.16 17.45
C THR A 154 -18.08 -1.59 17.84
N SER A 155 -18.63 -2.37 16.89
CA SER A 155 -19.01 -3.77 17.07
C SER A 155 -17.79 -4.68 17.29
N ALA A 156 -16.69 -4.44 16.59
CA ALA A 156 -15.41 -5.15 16.80
C ALA A 156 -14.86 -4.87 18.21
N LYS A 157 -14.85 -3.60 18.65
CA LYS A 157 -14.47 -3.20 20.02
C LYS A 157 -15.37 -3.84 21.08
N ALA A 158 -16.63 -4.11 20.73
CA ALA A 158 -17.58 -4.83 21.59
C ALA A 158 -17.48 -6.36 21.50
N ASN A 159 -16.40 -6.91 20.91
CA ASN A 159 -16.11 -8.33 20.75
C ASN A 159 -17.16 -9.12 19.94
N ASN A 160 -17.75 -8.50 18.89
CA ASN A 160 -18.48 -9.26 17.90
C ASN A 160 -17.49 -9.96 16.95
N ALA A 161 -17.52 -11.28 16.89
CA ALA A 161 -16.51 -12.09 16.20
C ALA A 161 -16.45 -11.80 14.68
N GLU A 162 -17.59 -11.60 14.01
CA GLU A 162 -17.63 -11.35 12.57
C GLU A 162 -17.12 -9.93 12.24
N SER A 163 -17.51 -8.93 13.01
CA SER A 163 -16.99 -7.56 12.88
C SER A 163 -15.49 -7.50 13.22
N GLN A 164 -15.05 -8.25 14.22
CA GLN A 164 -13.65 -8.33 14.61
C GLN A 164 -12.79 -8.98 13.54
N ALA A 165 -13.26 -10.04 12.88
CA ALA A 165 -12.55 -10.70 11.80
C ALA A 165 -12.25 -9.71 10.64
N VAL A 166 -13.25 -8.92 10.25
CA VAL A 166 -13.08 -7.90 9.20
C VAL A 166 -12.17 -6.75 9.69
N HIS A 167 -12.40 -6.23 10.89
CA HIS A 167 -11.56 -5.19 11.48
C HIS A 167 -10.08 -5.63 11.58
N ASP A 168 -9.83 -6.86 12.05
CA ASP A 168 -8.49 -7.41 12.17
C ASP A 168 -7.82 -7.63 10.79
N TRP A 169 -8.61 -7.93 9.76
CA TRP A 169 -8.09 -8.00 8.40
C TRP A 169 -7.53 -6.63 7.97
N PHE A 170 -8.29 -5.55 8.15
CA PHE A 170 -7.80 -4.21 7.87
C PHE A 170 -6.58 -3.86 8.72
N ALA A 171 -6.65 -4.06 10.03
CA ALA A 171 -5.61 -3.64 10.96
C ALA A 171 -4.29 -4.39 10.80
N ARG A 172 -4.31 -5.63 10.32
CA ARG A 172 -3.12 -6.50 10.33
C ARG A 172 -2.67 -6.96 8.95
N ARG A 173 -3.58 -7.00 7.96
CA ARG A 173 -3.29 -7.59 6.65
C ARG A 173 -3.21 -6.60 5.51
N LEU A 174 -3.64 -5.36 5.69
CA LEU A 174 -3.58 -4.33 4.66
C LEU A 174 -2.49 -3.31 5.03
N TRP A 175 -1.46 -3.24 4.21
CA TRP A 175 -0.28 -2.41 4.46
C TRP A 175 -0.01 -1.48 3.31
N PHE A 176 0.43 -0.27 3.63
CA PHE A 176 0.73 0.78 2.65
C PHE A 176 2.20 1.14 2.68
N ALA A 177 2.75 1.37 1.50
CA ALA A 177 4.09 1.88 1.29
C ALA A 177 4.05 2.95 0.19
N ASP A 178 4.67 4.08 0.44
CA ASP A 178 4.91 5.14 -0.51
C ASP A 178 6.34 5.66 -0.39
N ASP A 179 6.68 6.68 -1.17
CA ASP A 179 8.03 7.21 -1.22
C ASP A 179 8.24 8.41 -0.26
N THR A 180 7.27 8.72 0.60
CA THR A 180 7.43 9.74 1.64
C THR A 180 8.46 9.30 2.69
N GLU A 181 9.19 10.27 3.26
CA GLU A 181 10.22 9.97 4.28
C GLU A 181 9.64 9.24 5.50
N SER A 182 8.42 9.57 5.90
CA SER A 182 7.72 8.90 7.01
C SER A 182 7.46 7.42 6.70
N SER A 183 6.96 7.14 5.49
CA SER A 183 6.70 5.77 5.02
C SER A 183 7.99 4.98 4.89
N ARG A 184 9.02 5.54 4.25
CA ARG A 184 10.35 4.93 4.13
C ARG A 184 10.98 4.60 5.49
N SER A 185 10.88 5.52 6.45
CA SER A 185 11.37 5.27 7.82
C SER A 185 10.64 4.09 8.47
N THR A 186 9.33 3.95 8.23
CA THR A 186 8.54 2.83 8.75
C THR A 186 8.91 1.52 8.04
N GLN A 187 9.05 1.52 6.72
CA GLN A 187 9.50 0.38 5.93
C GLN A 187 10.88 -0.11 6.41
N ARG A 188 11.83 0.81 6.59
CA ARG A 188 13.18 0.55 7.09
C ARG A 188 13.18 -0.11 8.45
N ARG A 189 12.40 0.41 9.40
CA ARG A 189 12.24 -0.19 10.73
C ARG A 189 11.72 -1.62 10.65
N ASN A 190 10.75 -1.90 9.78
CA ASN A 190 10.25 -3.25 9.55
C ASN A 190 11.37 -4.18 9.04
N THR A 191 12.18 -3.73 8.08
CA THR A 191 13.31 -4.49 7.54
C THR A 191 14.35 -4.80 8.61
N ILE A 192 14.73 -3.79 9.42
CA ILE A 192 15.66 -3.96 10.55
C ILE A 192 15.11 -4.93 11.58
N ALA A 193 13.83 -4.84 11.92
CA ALA A 193 13.20 -5.76 12.87
C ALA A 193 13.28 -7.22 12.37
N LEU A 194 13.07 -7.45 11.07
CA LEU A 194 13.21 -8.78 10.49
C LEU A 194 14.65 -9.27 10.37
N LEU A 195 15.62 -8.37 10.19
CA LEU A 195 17.05 -8.72 10.25
C LEU A 195 17.51 -9.13 11.67
N ARG A 196 16.79 -8.71 12.71
CA ARG A 196 16.99 -9.15 14.10
C ARG A 196 16.21 -10.43 14.45
N ASP A 197 15.28 -10.85 13.61
CA ASP A 197 14.48 -12.06 13.79
C ASP A 197 15.26 -13.28 13.25
N GLU A 198 15.58 -14.25 14.10
CA GLU A 198 16.39 -15.43 13.75
C GLU A 198 15.78 -16.28 12.62
N VAL A 199 14.45 -16.30 12.49
CA VAL A 199 13.75 -17.09 11.49
C VAL A 199 13.71 -16.40 10.13
N ARG A 200 13.48 -15.07 10.13
CA ARG A 200 13.23 -14.28 8.90
C ARG A 200 14.48 -13.61 8.34
N ARG A 201 15.51 -13.40 9.17
CA ARG A 201 16.77 -12.76 8.80
C ARG A 201 17.33 -13.26 7.47
N GLY A 202 17.50 -14.58 7.36
CA GLY A 202 18.11 -15.18 6.17
C GLY A 202 17.31 -14.97 4.87
N ARG A 203 15.99 -14.75 4.95
CA ARG A 203 15.17 -14.40 3.77
C ARG A 203 15.39 -12.96 3.34
N VAL A 204 15.44 -12.03 4.29
CA VAL A 204 15.69 -10.61 4.02
C VAL A 204 17.08 -10.43 3.42
N GLU A 205 18.12 -11.05 4.02
CA GLU A 205 19.50 -11.00 3.51
C GLU A 205 19.60 -11.55 2.08
N LYS A 206 18.95 -12.69 1.79
CA LYS A 206 18.90 -13.27 0.45
C LYS A 206 18.18 -12.36 -0.55
N LEU A 207 17.09 -11.73 -0.15
CA LEU A 207 16.34 -10.83 -1.01
C LEU A 207 17.15 -9.58 -1.35
N ILE A 208 17.86 -9.00 -0.37
CA ILE A 208 18.76 -7.86 -0.58
C ILE A 208 19.91 -8.26 -1.51
N ALA A 209 20.56 -9.38 -1.24
CA ALA A 209 21.69 -9.85 -2.04
C ALA A 209 21.32 -10.23 -3.49
N ALA A 210 20.08 -10.69 -3.71
CA ALA A 210 19.59 -11.08 -5.04
C ALA A 210 19.38 -9.90 -5.99
N ALA A 211 19.33 -8.68 -5.48
CA ALA A 211 19.12 -7.46 -6.28
C ALA A 211 20.38 -6.99 -7.04
N ASP A 212 21.48 -7.72 -6.93
CA ASP A 212 22.79 -7.39 -7.55
C ASP A 212 23.29 -5.96 -7.25
N LEU A 213 23.00 -5.50 -6.05
CA LEU A 213 23.42 -4.18 -5.56
C LEU A 213 24.89 -4.14 -5.12
N GLY A 214 25.64 -5.21 -5.34
CA GLY A 214 27.02 -5.36 -4.86
C GLY A 214 27.12 -5.72 -3.37
N ILE A 215 26.03 -5.68 -2.61
CA ILE A 215 26.00 -5.99 -1.20
C ILE A 215 26.21 -7.50 -0.99
N SER A 216 27.20 -7.85 -0.18
CA SER A 216 27.52 -9.24 0.21
C SER A 216 27.00 -9.57 1.60
N GLU A 217 26.88 -8.58 2.48
CA GLU A 217 26.43 -8.76 3.86
C GLU A 217 25.72 -7.48 4.34
N THR A 218 24.63 -7.67 5.07
CA THR A 218 23.92 -6.61 5.77
C THR A 218 23.95 -6.92 7.25
N ARG A 219 24.48 -5.99 8.06
CA ARG A 219 24.52 -6.13 9.51
C ARG A 219 23.68 -5.08 10.20
N VAL A 220 23.03 -5.51 11.26
CA VAL A 220 22.37 -4.60 12.20
C VAL A 220 23.23 -4.54 13.44
N GLU A 221 23.84 -3.41 13.68
CA GLU A 221 24.72 -3.18 14.82
C GLU A 221 23.94 -2.48 15.94
N ASP A 222 24.34 -2.76 17.19
CA ASP A 222 23.91 -1.91 18.30
C ASP A 222 24.61 -0.56 18.16
N PHE A 223 23.85 0.52 18.35
CA PHE A 223 24.38 1.86 18.15
C PHE A 223 24.20 2.69 19.42
N GLU A 224 25.09 3.66 19.58
CA GLU A 224 25.05 4.65 20.65
C GLU A 224 24.92 6.05 20.06
N ILE A 225 24.05 6.87 20.66
CA ILE A 225 24.01 8.31 20.35
C ILE A 225 24.93 9.04 21.32
N GLU A 226 26.03 9.56 20.80
CA GLU A 226 26.94 10.41 21.52
C GLU A 226 26.64 11.88 21.21
N PHE A 227 26.67 12.74 22.23
CA PHE A 227 26.51 14.18 22.05
C PHE A 227 27.84 14.85 22.23
N ARG A 228 28.28 15.61 21.21
CA ARG A 228 29.56 16.34 21.21
C ARG A 228 29.34 17.82 21.00
N GLU A 229 29.78 18.64 21.94
CA GLU A 229 29.79 20.07 21.77
C GLU A 229 30.90 20.46 20.77
N ASP A 230 30.54 21.29 19.78
CA ASP A 230 31.45 21.85 18.79
C ASP A 230 31.45 23.38 18.92
N PRO A 231 32.40 23.95 19.69
CA PRO A 231 32.45 25.38 19.96
C PRO A 231 32.80 26.22 18.73
N ASP A 232 33.47 25.64 17.73
CA ASP A 232 33.93 26.36 16.52
C ASP A 232 32.84 26.44 15.44
N ARG A 233 31.68 25.89 15.70
CA ARG A 233 30.56 25.87 14.75
C ARG A 233 29.94 27.26 14.58
N THR A 234 29.80 27.70 13.32
CA THR A 234 29.27 29.03 12.94
C THR A 234 27.76 29.10 12.81
N GLU A 235 27.05 27.93 12.81
CA GLU A 235 25.60 27.85 12.65
C GLU A 235 24.84 28.22 13.94
N PRO A 236 23.51 28.55 13.84
CA PRO A 236 22.71 28.92 15.00
C PRO A 236 22.72 27.86 16.10
N SER A 237 22.57 28.27 17.36
CA SER A 237 22.58 27.38 18.54
C SER A 237 21.47 26.33 18.57
N THR A 238 20.42 26.49 17.73
CA THR A 238 19.33 25.55 17.60
C THR A 238 19.55 24.45 16.55
N ALA A 239 20.60 24.59 15.72
CA ALA A 239 20.95 23.60 14.71
C ALA A 239 21.91 22.56 15.29
N PHE A 240 21.79 21.31 14.87
CA PHE A 240 22.75 20.26 15.17
C PHE A 240 23.07 19.47 13.88
N ARG A 241 24.21 18.82 13.87
CA ARG A 241 24.61 17.92 12.77
C ARG A 241 24.76 16.52 13.34
N VAL A 242 24.30 15.53 12.61
CA VAL A 242 24.52 14.13 12.94
C VAL A 242 25.59 13.57 12.01
N SER A 243 26.59 12.91 12.58
CA SER A 243 27.58 12.14 11.83
C SER A 243 27.55 10.68 12.30
N HIS A 244 27.69 9.76 11.36
CA HIS A 244 27.69 8.33 11.63
C HIS A 244 29.08 7.75 11.39
N ARG A 245 29.57 6.96 12.32
CA ARG A 245 30.85 6.27 12.19
C ARG A 245 30.89 5.02 13.08
N ASN A 246 31.13 3.84 12.49
CA ASN A 246 31.35 2.59 13.20
C ASN A 246 30.25 2.28 14.25
N GLY A 247 28.99 2.28 13.86
CA GLY A 247 27.86 1.99 14.77
C GLY A 247 27.57 3.10 15.80
N LYS A 248 28.19 4.27 15.68
CA LYS A 248 27.95 5.43 16.56
C LYS A 248 27.39 6.60 15.77
N ALA A 249 26.31 7.17 16.28
CA ALA A 249 25.82 8.47 15.84
C ALA A 249 26.34 9.54 16.79
N THR A 250 27.06 10.53 16.25
CA THR A 250 27.50 11.69 17.03
C THR A 250 26.64 12.89 16.64
N VAL A 251 25.92 13.43 17.62
CA VAL A 251 25.16 14.67 17.49
C VAL A 251 26.05 15.82 17.88
N HIS A 252 26.54 16.58 16.89
CA HIS A 252 27.33 17.77 17.09
C HIS A 252 26.42 18.98 17.34
N TYR A 253 26.59 19.67 18.45
CA TYR A 253 25.78 20.82 18.81
C TYR A 253 26.69 21.97 19.36
N ARG A 254 26.11 23.16 19.46
CA ARG A 254 26.77 24.33 20.09
C ARG A 254 25.91 24.89 21.20
N GLY A 255 26.50 25.12 22.35
CA GLY A 255 25.79 25.68 23.52
C GLY A 255 25.00 24.63 24.29
N THR A 256 23.68 24.78 24.39
CA THR A 256 22.86 23.85 25.17
C THR A 256 22.65 22.53 24.39
N ARG A 257 22.86 21.39 25.03
CA ARG A 257 22.61 20.05 24.48
C ARG A 257 21.17 19.97 24.00
N PRO A 258 20.93 19.66 22.71
CA PRO A 258 19.58 19.56 22.17
C PRO A 258 18.83 18.34 22.72
N GLU A 259 17.56 18.51 23.04
CA GLU A 259 16.65 17.38 23.16
C GLU A 259 16.20 16.96 21.76
N LEU A 260 16.53 15.71 21.39
CA LEU A 260 16.10 15.16 20.11
C LEU A 260 14.62 14.76 20.21
N PRO A 261 13.75 15.30 19.34
CA PRO A 261 12.38 14.80 19.23
C PRO A 261 12.38 13.28 19.00
N HIS A 262 11.40 12.58 19.55
CA HIS A 262 11.33 11.12 19.48
C HIS A 262 11.48 10.58 18.04
N GLN A 263 10.82 11.22 17.07
CA GLN A 263 10.89 10.84 15.66
C GLN A 263 12.32 10.95 15.10
N LEU A 264 13.02 12.04 15.40
CA LEU A 264 14.37 12.25 14.93
C LEU A 264 15.37 11.30 15.62
N ARG A 265 15.19 11.07 16.92
CA ARG A 265 15.96 10.08 17.65
C ARG A 265 15.81 8.70 17.01
N THR A 266 14.55 8.28 16.74
CA THR A 266 14.26 7.00 16.07
C THR A 266 14.89 6.92 14.67
N LEU A 267 14.90 8.01 13.91
CA LEU A 267 15.53 8.06 12.59
C LEU A 267 17.05 7.85 12.70
N ILE A 268 17.72 8.60 13.58
CA ILE A 268 19.16 8.47 13.84
C ILE A 268 19.49 7.04 14.27
N GLU A 269 18.70 6.49 15.19
CA GLU A 269 18.81 5.12 15.66
C GLU A 269 18.72 4.12 14.52
N THR A 270 17.75 4.30 13.65
CA THR A 270 17.49 3.41 12.52
C THR A 270 18.59 3.45 11.47
N GLU A 271 19.10 4.65 11.16
CA GLU A 271 20.15 4.84 10.15
C GLU A 271 21.51 4.37 10.64
N SER A 272 21.82 4.61 11.91
CA SER A 272 23.11 4.26 12.51
C SER A 272 23.28 2.77 12.79
N ALA A 273 22.17 2.02 12.87
CA ALA A 273 22.19 0.58 13.15
C ALA A 273 22.56 -0.27 11.92
N LEU A 274 22.68 0.31 10.72
CA LEU A 274 22.89 -0.44 9.49
C LEU A 274 24.31 -0.31 8.96
N ALA A 275 24.91 -1.46 8.67
CA ALA A 275 26.19 -1.57 7.99
C ALA A 275 26.08 -2.52 6.79
N PHE A 276 26.52 -2.05 5.62
CA PHE A 276 26.50 -2.78 4.36
C PHE A 276 27.93 -3.09 3.91
N ARG A 277 28.23 -4.36 3.70
CA ARG A 277 29.51 -4.77 3.12
C ARG A 277 29.32 -5.09 1.66
N HIS A 278 30.12 -4.47 0.81
CA HIS A 278 30.14 -4.73 -0.63
C HIS A 278 31.15 -5.79 -1.02
N ARG A 279 30.89 -6.48 -2.13
CA ARG A 279 31.84 -7.43 -2.74
C ARG A 279 33.12 -6.68 -3.11
N GLY A 280 34.27 -7.21 -2.67
CA GLY A 280 35.57 -6.59 -2.92
C GLY A 280 36.00 -5.53 -1.92
N ALA A 281 35.14 -5.11 -1.00
CA ALA A 281 35.52 -4.27 0.14
C ALA A 281 35.97 -5.15 1.31
N ALA A 282 37.28 -5.36 1.47
CA ALA A 282 37.80 -6.29 2.46
C ALA A 282 37.51 -5.87 3.92
N GLU A 283 37.46 -4.57 4.22
CA GLU A 283 37.36 -4.06 5.60
C GLU A 283 36.50 -2.79 5.76
N HIS A 284 35.79 -2.36 4.72
CA HIS A 284 34.98 -1.14 4.79
C HIS A 284 33.49 -1.47 4.72
N ASP A 285 32.76 -1.02 5.72
CA ASP A 285 31.32 -1.09 5.74
C ASP A 285 30.72 0.28 5.39
N PHE A 286 29.69 0.27 4.58
CA PHE A 286 28.97 1.46 4.15
C PHE A 286 27.75 1.68 5.03
N THR A 287 27.45 2.92 5.32
CA THR A 287 26.21 3.32 5.99
C THR A 287 25.10 3.49 4.96
N LEU A 288 23.85 3.54 5.41
CA LEU A 288 22.69 3.64 4.52
C LEU A 288 22.71 4.94 3.68
N ASP A 289 23.18 6.05 4.22
CA ASP A 289 23.30 7.34 3.53
C ASP A 289 24.34 7.34 2.40
N GLN A 290 25.32 6.44 2.47
CA GLN A 290 26.32 6.22 1.43
C GLN A 290 25.81 5.35 0.28
N GLU A 291 24.68 4.66 0.49
CA GLU A 291 24.08 3.81 -0.53
C GLU A 291 23.28 4.61 -1.59
N SER A 292 23.20 4.04 -2.78
CA SER A 292 22.39 4.62 -3.85
C SER A 292 20.90 4.71 -3.45
N ARG A 293 20.14 5.61 -4.08
CA ARG A 293 18.69 5.71 -3.85
C ARG A 293 17.98 4.38 -4.13
N GLY A 294 18.35 3.70 -5.21
CA GLY A 294 17.77 2.40 -5.55
C GLY A 294 18.05 1.32 -4.50
N THR A 295 19.30 1.27 -4.00
CA THR A 295 19.70 0.37 -2.91
C THR A 295 18.88 0.62 -1.66
N ARG A 296 18.71 1.89 -1.27
CA ARG A 296 17.92 2.30 -0.11
C ARG A 296 16.45 1.92 -0.27
N THR A 297 15.85 2.21 -1.43
CA THR A 297 14.46 1.87 -1.73
C THR A 297 14.23 0.35 -1.66
N TRP A 298 15.14 -0.43 -2.25
CA TRP A 298 15.05 -1.89 -2.18
C TRP A 298 15.19 -2.42 -0.77
N PHE A 299 16.15 -1.92 -0.02
CA PHE A 299 16.33 -2.27 1.39
C PHE A 299 15.06 -1.95 2.20
N ASP A 300 14.55 -0.73 2.07
CA ASP A 300 13.40 -0.26 2.83
C ASP A 300 12.18 -1.17 2.60
N ILE A 301 11.86 -1.54 1.35
CA ILE A 301 10.69 -2.36 1.02
C ILE A 301 10.89 -3.87 1.27
N SER A 302 12.13 -4.36 1.29
CA SER A 302 12.43 -5.80 1.38
C SER A 302 11.78 -6.48 2.58
N GLY A 303 11.79 -5.85 3.74
CA GLY A 303 11.15 -6.39 4.95
C GLY A 303 9.64 -6.50 4.80
N MET A 304 8.99 -5.52 4.19
CA MET A 304 7.55 -5.56 3.95
C MET A 304 7.18 -6.67 2.96
N VAL A 305 7.98 -6.86 1.90
CA VAL A 305 7.79 -7.94 0.92
C VAL A 305 7.90 -9.31 1.60
N VAL A 306 8.99 -9.55 2.36
CA VAL A 306 9.19 -10.81 3.07
C VAL A 306 8.03 -11.09 4.02
N ARG A 307 7.63 -10.10 4.80
CA ARG A 307 6.55 -10.26 5.76
C ARG A 307 5.19 -10.44 5.10
N ALA A 308 4.92 -9.72 4.00
CA ALA A 308 3.68 -9.90 3.25
C ALA A 308 3.55 -11.34 2.74
N LEU A 309 4.60 -11.90 2.14
CA LEU A 309 4.64 -13.28 1.65
C LEU A 309 4.53 -14.31 2.78
N ASP A 310 5.18 -14.05 3.93
CA ASP A 310 5.14 -14.94 5.09
C ASP A 310 3.79 -14.98 5.79
N GLU A 311 3.06 -13.87 5.81
CA GLU A 311 1.81 -13.72 6.57
C GLU A 311 0.56 -13.76 5.68
N GLY A 312 0.71 -13.67 4.34
CA GLY A 312 -0.40 -13.61 3.39
C GLY A 312 -1.08 -12.23 3.40
N ASN A 313 -0.30 -11.15 3.54
CA ASN A 313 -0.82 -9.80 3.63
C ASN A 313 -0.98 -9.15 2.26
N THR A 314 -1.82 -8.13 2.18
CA THR A 314 -1.96 -7.24 1.01
C THR A 314 -1.03 -6.06 1.17
N LEU A 315 -0.04 -5.94 0.28
CA LEU A 315 0.89 -4.83 0.21
C LEU A 315 0.47 -3.86 -0.90
N VAL A 316 0.17 -2.64 -0.53
CA VAL A 316 -0.23 -1.55 -1.43
C VAL A 316 0.92 -0.57 -1.55
N VAL A 317 1.41 -0.34 -2.79
CA VAL A 317 2.61 0.49 -3.02
C VAL A 317 2.31 1.56 -4.08
N ASP A 318 2.46 2.82 -3.70
CA ASP A 318 2.36 3.91 -4.67
C ASP A 318 3.73 4.12 -5.36
N GLU A 319 3.72 4.25 -6.70
CA GLU A 319 4.89 4.47 -7.54
C GLU A 319 6.03 3.46 -7.30
N LEU A 320 5.71 2.17 -7.38
CA LEU A 320 6.64 1.08 -7.09
C LEU A 320 7.91 1.09 -7.97
N ASP A 321 7.82 1.65 -9.18
CA ASP A 321 8.94 1.81 -10.11
C ASP A 321 9.91 2.95 -9.74
N THR A 322 9.57 3.78 -8.76
CA THR A 322 10.42 4.89 -8.35
C THR A 322 11.76 4.39 -7.81
N SER A 323 12.83 4.69 -8.55
CA SER A 323 14.23 4.35 -8.21
C SER A 323 14.60 2.85 -8.26
N LEU A 324 13.70 1.95 -8.69
CA LEU A 324 14.00 0.54 -8.88
C LEU A 324 14.22 0.22 -10.37
N HIS A 325 15.19 -0.65 -10.65
CA HIS A 325 15.40 -1.12 -12.01
C HIS A 325 14.24 -2.04 -12.44
N PRO A 326 13.68 -1.92 -13.68
CA PRO A 326 12.55 -2.74 -14.15
C PRO A 326 12.72 -4.24 -13.97
N LEU A 327 13.93 -4.77 -14.16
CA LEU A 327 14.21 -6.20 -13.93
C LEU A 327 14.07 -6.61 -12.47
N LEU A 328 14.43 -5.75 -11.53
CA LEU A 328 14.28 -6.01 -10.10
C LEU A 328 12.80 -6.00 -9.72
N LEU A 329 12.07 -5.04 -10.24
CA LEU A 329 10.63 -4.94 -10.09
C LEU A 329 9.91 -6.18 -10.64
N ALA A 330 10.31 -6.64 -11.84
CA ALA A 330 9.79 -7.87 -12.42
C ALA A 330 10.03 -9.10 -11.53
N GLN A 331 11.20 -9.21 -10.88
CA GLN A 331 11.45 -10.31 -9.95
C GLN A 331 10.58 -10.22 -8.70
N MET A 332 10.37 -9.03 -8.16
CA MET A 332 9.47 -8.83 -7.02
C MET A 332 8.02 -9.22 -7.37
N ILE A 333 7.51 -8.82 -8.52
CA ILE A 333 6.17 -9.21 -9.00
C ILE A 333 6.07 -10.74 -9.06
N LYS A 334 7.07 -11.42 -9.63
CA LYS A 334 7.10 -12.89 -9.72
C LYS A 334 7.07 -13.58 -8.36
N LEU A 335 7.60 -12.96 -7.29
CA LEU A 335 7.50 -13.53 -5.94
C LEU A 335 6.04 -13.63 -5.48
N PHE A 336 5.19 -12.67 -5.81
CA PHE A 336 3.77 -12.70 -5.47
C PHE A 336 2.96 -13.62 -6.38
N GLN A 337 3.37 -13.81 -7.64
CA GLN A 337 2.65 -14.66 -8.60
C GLN A 337 2.90 -16.16 -8.42
N ARG A 338 4.07 -16.55 -7.88
CA ARG A 338 4.48 -17.95 -7.80
C ARG A 338 4.01 -18.63 -6.52
N PRO A 339 3.34 -19.79 -6.59
CA PRO A 339 2.89 -20.53 -5.41
C PRO A 339 4.02 -20.92 -4.46
N ASP A 340 5.21 -21.24 -4.99
CA ASP A 340 6.37 -21.63 -4.19
C ASP A 340 6.88 -20.51 -3.30
N SER A 341 6.85 -19.27 -3.77
CA SER A 341 7.26 -18.08 -3.01
C SER A 341 6.10 -17.44 -2.24
N ASN A 342 4.86 -17.67 -2.68
CA ASN A 342 3.64 -17.08 -2.11
C ASN A 342 2.58 -18.15 -1.74
N PRO A 343 2.90 -19.08 -0.85
CA PRO A 343 1.97 -20.16 -0.48
C PRO A 343 0.76 -19.68 0.34
N ARG A 344 0.79 -18.44 0.83
CA ARG A 344 -0.28 -17.83 1.65
C ARG A 344 -1.10 -16.78 0.90
N ASN A 345 -0.91 -16.68 -0.42
CA ASN A 345 -1.66 -15.78 -1.29
C ASN A 345 -1.61 -14.32 -0.88
N ALA A 346 -0.43 -13.85 -0.50
CA ALA A 346 -0.18 -12.43 -0.35
C ALA A 346 -0.51 -11.69 -1.65
N GLN A 347 -0.97 -10.44 -1.53
CA GLN A 347 -1.31 -9.61 -2.66
C GLN A 347 -0.37 -8.41 -2.77
N LEU A 348 -0.04 -8.02 -4.00
CA LEU A 348 0.68 -6.80 -4.34
C LEU A 348 -0.21 -5.93 -5.22
N ILE A 349 -0.64 -4.78 -4.69
CA ILE A 349 -1.37 -3.76 -5.44
C ILE A 349 -0.44 -2.56 -5.58
N PHE A 350 -0.16 -2.13 -6.80
CA PHE A 350 0.77 -1.02 -6.97
C PHE A 350 0.42 -0.12 -8.14
N THR A 351 0.85 1.14 -8.04
CA THR A 351 0.85 2.05 -9.18
C THR A 351 2.22 2.06 -9.85
N THR A 352 2.25 2.28 -11.15
CA THR A 352 3.49 2.37 -11.92
C THR A 352 3.31 3.20 -13.19
N HIS A 353 4.42 3.74 -13.67
CA HIS A 353 4.55 4.34 -15.00
C HIS A 353 5.36 3.47 -15.96
N ASP A 354 5.93 2.37 -15.47
CA ASP A 354 6.80 1.51 -16.28
C ASP A 354 5.99 0.61 -17.22
N ALA A 355 5.85 1.07 -18.46
CA ALA A 355 5.17 0.32 -19.52
C ALA A 355 5.85 -1.02 -19.85
N SER A 356 7.16 -1.16 -19.56
CA SER A 356 7.91 -2.38 -19.86
C SER A 356 7.40 -3.61 -19.11
N LEU A 357 6.73 -3.40 -17.97
CA LEU A 357 6.10 -4.49 -17.20
C LEU A 357 4.89 -5.13 -17.92
N MET A 358 4.26 -4.43 -18.89
CA MET A 358 3.23 -5.00 -19.77
C MET A 358 3.84 -5.82 -20.92
N GLY A 359 5.15 -5.72 -21.10
CA GLY A 359 5.89 -6.40 -22.14
C GLY A 359 6.25 -7.84 -21.78
N ARG A 360 6.99 -8.47 -22.68
CA ARG A 360 7.52 -9.82 -22.45
C ARG A 360 8.90 -9.75 -21.82
N ASN A 361 9.05 -10.35 -20.65
CA ASN A 361 10.33 -10.52 -20.01
C ASN A 361 10.87 -11.92 -20.34
N ARG A 362 11.98 -11.99 -21.10
CA ARG A 362 12.58 -13.25 -21.59
C ARG A 362 11.61 -14.17 -22.34
N GLY A 363 10.67 -13.58 -23.08
CA GLY A 363 9.68 -14.31 -23.89
C GLY A 363 8.37 -14.63 -23.18
N GLU A 364 8.28 -14.44 -21.88
CA GLU A 364 7.06 -14.63 -21.07
C GLU A 364 6.38 -13.29 -20.73
N GLU A 365 5.07 -13.25 -20.73
CA GLU A 365 4.30 -12.11 -20.23
C GLU A 365 4.49 -12.03 -18.71
N LEU A 366 4.89 -10.85 -18.20
CA LEU A 366 5.12 -10.65 -16.77
C LEU A 366 3.78 -10.48 -16.03
N LEU A 367 2.91 -9.62 -16.56
CA LEU A 367 1.59 -9.36 -15.99
C LEU A 367 0.53 -9.97 -16.90
N ARG A 368 -0.43 -10.65 -16.29
CA ARG A 368 -1.63 -11.12 -16.98
C ARG A 368 -2.58 -9.95 -17.23
N ARG A 369 -3.46 -10.11 -18.20
CA ARG A 369 -4.40 -9.06 -18.58
C ARG A 369 -5.37 -8.65 -17.45
N ASP A 370 -5.74 -9.57 -16.59
CA ASP A 370 -6.58 -9.32 -15.42
C ASP A 370 -5.83 -8.63 -14.27
N GLU A 371 -4.49 -8.66 -14.29
CA GLU A 371 -3.62 -7.96 -13.34
C GLU A 371 -3.35 -6.50 -13.73
N ILE A 372 -3.72 -6.07 -14.95
CA ILE A 372 -3.43 -4.73 -15.48
C ILE A 372 -4.69 -3.89 -15.45
N TRP A 373 -4.62 -2.75 -14.80
CA TRP A 373 -5.68 -1.76 -14.66
C TRP A 373 -5.22 -0.39 -15.12
N PHE A 374 -6.13 0.40 -15.65
CA PHE A 374 -5.85 1.76 -16.12
C PHE A 374 -6.71 2.77 -15.40
N THR A 375 -6.11 3.93 -15.07
CA THR A 375 -6.86 5.13 -14.69
C THR A 375 -6.85 6.12 -15.84
N GLN A 376 -8.00 6.64 -16.18
CA GLN A 376 -8.17 7.69 -17.16
C GLN A 376 -9.00 8.82 -16.60
N LYS A 377 -8.52 10.05 -16.76
CA LYS A 377 -9.25 11.24 -16.38
C LYS A 377 -10.13 11.68 -17.54
N ASN A 378 -11.43 11.87 -17.28
CA ASN A 378 -12.33 12.45 -18.24
C ASN A 378 -11.97 13.93 -18.43
N PRO A 379 -11.71 14.40 -19.67
CA PRO A 379 -11.28 15.77 -19.92
C PRO A 379 -12.35 16.82 -19.62
N ASP A 380 -13.63 16.45 -19.73
CA ASP A 380 -14.75 17.39 -19.58
C ASP A 380 -15.17 17.53 -18.12
N THR A 381 -15.23 16.41 -17.39
CA THR A 381 -15.71 16.36 -15.99
C THR A 381 -14.58 16.35 -14.98
N GLY A 382 -13.36 15.97 -15.39
CA GLY A 382 -12.23 15.76 -14.48
C GLY A 382 -12.37 14.52 -13.61
N SER A 383 -13.41 13.70 -13.75
CA SER A 383 -13.59 12.44 -13.04
C SER A 383 -12.59 11.39 -13.52
N THR A 384 -12.23 10.47 -12.63
CA THR A 384 -11.35 9.34 -12.93
C THR A 384 -12.16 8.07 -13.10
N GLU A 385 -11.90 7.36 -14.19
CA GLU A 385 -12.37 5.98 -14.38
C GLU A 385 -11.23 5.00 -14.16
N LEU A 386 -11.56 3.86 -13.52
CA LEU A 386 -10.68 2.72 -13.34
C LEU A 386 -11.24 1.54 -14.13
N TYR A 387 -10.46 0.96 -15.05
CA TYR A 387 -10.89 -0.15 -15.89
C TYR A 387 -9.75 -1.14 -16.15
N PRO A 388 -10.05 -2.44 -16.30
CA PRO A 388 -9.04 -3.47 -16.52
C PRO A 388 -8.67 -3.60 -18.01
N LEU A 389 -7.48 -4.12 -18.28
CA LEU A 389 -7.07 -4.45 -19.66
C LEU A 389 -7.95 -5.53 -20.29
N THR A 390 -8.66 -6.32 -19.50
CA THR A 390 -9.60 -7.35 -19.98
C THR A 390 -10.79 -6.80 -20.75
N ASP A 391 -11.13 -5.52 -20.62
CA ASP A 391 -12.20 -4.86 -21.39
C ASP A 391 -11.82 -4.74 -22.87
N PHE A 392 -10.55 -4.84 -23.20
CA PHE A 392 -10.07 -4.81 -24.58
C PHE A 392 -9.98 -6.23 -25.15
N LYS A 393 -10.50 -6.42 -26.37
CA LYS A 393 -10.49 -7.74 -27.01
C LYS A 393 -9.06 -8.21 -27.30
N PRO A 394 -8.68 -9.44 -26.90
CA PRO A 394 -7.38 -10.00 -27.24
C PRO A 394 -7.30 -10.26 -28.76
N ARG A 395 -6.12 -10.02 -29.32
CA ARG A 395 -5.75 -10.49 -30.66
C ARG A 395 -4.38 -11.15 -30.56
N GLU A 396 -4.16 -12.23 -31.30
CA GLU A 396 -2.88 -12.94 -31.33
C GLU A 396 -1.72 -12.01 -31.68
N GLY A 397 -0.60 -12.09 -30.95
CA GLY A 397 0.59 -11.28 -31.22
C GLY A 397 0.56 -9.83 -30.76
N LEU A 398 -0.41 -9.41 -29.96
CA LEU A 398 -0.45 -8.02 -29.47
C LEU A 398 0.69 -7.74 -28.47
N ASN A 399 1.37 -6.62 -28.70
CA ASN A 399 2.28 -6.02 -27.74
C ASN A 399 1.53 -4.94 -26.95
N TRP A 400 1.20 -5.20 -25.68
CA TRP A 400 0.42 -4.31 -24.84
C TRP A 400 1.21 -3.06 -24.44
N GLU A 401 2.51 -3.16 -24.19
CA GLU A 401 3.40 -2.03 -23.98
C GLU A 401 3.33 -1.01 -25.13
N LYS A 402 3.49 -1.50 -26.36
CA LYS A 402 3.42 -0.64 -27.56
C LYS A 402 2.03 -0.01 -27.72
N ARG A 403 0.97 -0.74 -27.42
CA ARG A 403 -0.40 -0.24 -27.50
C ARG A 403 -0.71 0.80 -26.44
N TYR A 404 -0.22 0.59 -25.22
CA TYR A 404 -0.34 1.57 -24.15
C TYR A 404 0.40 2.85 -24.51
N LEU A 405 1.67 2.78 -24.88
CA LEU A 405 2.47 3.94 -25.27
C LEU A 405 1.89 4.66 -26.51
N GLY A 406 1.24 3.91 -27.41
CA GLY A 406 0.52 4.49 -28.56
C GLY A 406 -0.90 4.99 -28.26
N GLY A 407 -1.33 5.03 -27.00
CA GLY A 407 -2.63 5.55 -26.57
C GLY A 407 -3.84 4.66 -26.90
N SER A 408 -3.63 3.45 -27.46
CA SER A 408 -4.73 2.60 -27.97
C SER A 408 -5.58 1.97 -26.85
N VAL A 409 -5.13 2.01 -25.61
CA VAL A 409 -5.84 1.49 -24.42
C VAL A 409 -6.15 2.59 -23.40
N GLY A 410 -5.93 3.86 -23.75
CA GLY A 410 -6.09 4.97 -22.82
C GLY A 410 -4.97 5.07 -21.78
N GLY A 411 -5.19 5.84 -20.73
CA GLY A 411 -4.26 5.95 -19.61
C GLY A 411 -2.93 6.68 -19.90
N VAL A 412 -2.74 7.22 -21.09
CA VAL A 412 -1.55 7.99 -21.47
C VAL A 412 -1.82 9.49 -21.47
N PRO A 413 -0.77 10.33 -21.27
CA PRO A 413 -0.94 11.77 -21.31
C PRO A 413 -1.26 12.26 -22.74
N TYR A 414 -2.16 13.23 -22.85
CA TYR A 414 -2.39 13.98 -24.08
C TYR A 414 -1.31 15.05 -24.21
N LEU A 415 -0.30 14.80 -25.04
CA LEU A 415 0.76 15.76 -25.32
C LEU A 415 0.44 16.57 -26.56
N SER A 416 0.37 17.90 -26.43
CA SER A 416 0.26 18.81 -27.58
C SER A 416 1.65 19.17 -28.07
N GLU A 417 2.09 18.59 -29.19
CA GLU A 417 3.38 18.93 -29.81
C GLU A 417 3.47 20.45 -30.11
N ASN A 418 2.42 21.03 -30.66
CA ASN A 418 2.34 22.48 -30.93
C ASN A 418 2.42 23.31 -29.63
N GLY A 419 1.94 22.79 -28.49
CA GLY A 419 2.02 23.49 -27.21
C GLY A 419 3.44 23.60 -26.67
N PHE A 420 4.25 22.55 -26.86
CA PHE A 420 5.68 22.60 -26.50
C PHE A 420 6.48 23.55 -27.40
N GLU A 421 6.23 23.54 -28.71
CA GLU A 421 6.88 24.45 -29.66
C GLU A 421 6.51 25.91 -29.38
N ALA A 422 5.24 26.20 -29.10
CA ALA A 422 4.77 27.55 -28.80
C ALA A 422 5.35 28.12 -27.48
N ALA A 423 5.80 27.26 -26.55
CA ALA A 423 6.43 27.73 -25.32
C ALA A 423 7.85 28.29 -25.51
N PHE A 424 8.47 28.05 -26.69
CA PHE A 424 9.83 28.48 -27.04
C PHE A 424 9.88 29.41 -28.24
N SER A 425 8.76 29.77 -28.82
CA SER A 425 8.58 30.76 -29.86
C SER A 425 8.13 32.12 -29.30
#